data_78823c028808294675ddaf1fffb9882c
#
_entry.id   78823c028808294675ddaf1fffb9882c
#
_cell.length_a   1.000
_cell.length_b   1.000
_cell.length_c   1.000
_cell.angle_alpha   90.00
_cell.angle_beta   90.00
_cell.angle_gamma   90.00
#
_symmetry.space_group_name_H-M   'P 1'
#
loop_
_entity.id
_entity.type
_entity.pdbx_description
1 polymer ?
#
loop_
_entity_poly.entity_id
_entity_poly.type
_entity_poly.pdbx_seq_one_letter_code
_entity_poly.pdbx_strand_id
1 'polypeptide(L)'
;MAEQKAKVVHGPGPRGMGGPRPKVENPGKLLKRIMAEVFQHYLPHCILVLICIVVSALANVQASLFLQTLIDDYIIPMTQQQDPSFAPLAGALVRVGCIYVVGILAAWLNARIMVNVTQGTLRNLRIQLFTHMESLPISYFDTHPHGDIMSVYTNDVDTLRQMLSQSIPQLVSSAITIVSVFASMCMLSWQLTIVTMLMVALMLFCSKKITQQSGKYFIAQQRDLGKVNGYIEEMMEGQKVVKVFTHEQKALEGFRELNDKLKDSAKPVSYTHLTLP
;
A
#
# COMPACT_ATOMS: atom_id res chain seq x y z
N MET A 1 26.18 -52.67 20.29
CA MET A 1 25.99 -52.08 18.98
C MET A 1 24.84 -51.10 19.11
N ALA A 2 25.15 -49.81 19.25
CA ALA A 2 24.13 -48.73 19.42
C ALA A 2 23.80 -48.14 18.04
N GLU A 3 22.57 -48.24 17.67
CA GLU A 3 21.98 -47.77 16.44
C GLU A 3 21.80 -46.25 16.54
N GLN A 4 22.70 -45.45 15.91
CA GLN A 4 22.54 -44.01 15.78
C GLN A 4 21.40 -43.69 14.80
N LYS A 5 20.26 -43.29 15.33
CA LYS A 5 19.18 -42.66 14.54
C LYS A 5 19.69 -41.35 13.97
N ALA A 6 19.92 -41.31 12.66
CA ALA A 6 20.21 -40.07 11.93
C ALA A 6 19.05 -39.09 12.09
N LYS A 7 19.32 -37.93 12.71
CA LYS A 7 18.43 -36.78 12.71
C LYS A 7 18.30 -36.25 11.28
N VAL A 8 17.14 -36.44 10.67
CA VAL A 8 16.79 -35.76 9.41
C VAL A 8 16.74 -34.25 9.70
N VAL A 9 17.73 -33.55 9.19
CA VAL A 9 17.72 -32.08 9.19
C VAL A 9 16.70 -31.65 8.15
N HIS A 10 15.53 -31.21 8.60
CA HIS A 10 14.57 -30.52 7.73
C HIS A 10 15.23 -29.21 7.25
N GLY A 11 15.57 -29.16 5.98
CA GLY A 11 15.94 -27.92 5.31
C GLY A 11 14.76 -26.91 5.38
N PRO A 12 15.03 -25.59 5.29
CA PRO A 12 13.96 -24.60 5.30
C PRO A 12 13.08 -24.82 4.07
N GLY A 13 11.88 -25.37 4.29
CA GLY A 13 10.84 -25.45 3.28
C GLY A 13 10.51 -24.05 2.74
N PRO A 14 9.99 -23.91 1.50
CA PRO A 14 9.61 -22.62 0.93
C PRO A 14 8.64 -21.96 1.89
N ARG A 15 8.99 -20.74 2.35
CA ARG A 15 8.20 -19.92 3.27
C ARG A 15 6.80 -19.77 2.69
N GLY A 16 5.83 -20.54 3.25
CA GLY A 16 4.43 -20.41 2.93
C GLY A 16 3.99 -18.97 3.17
N MET A 17 3.54 -18.31 2.12
CA MET A 17 2.86 -17.02 2.21
C MET A 17 1.61 -17.23 3.09
N GLY A 18 1.63 -16.69 4.31
CA GLY A 18 0.40 -16.48 5.07
C GLY A 18 0.17 -17.33 6.30
N GLY A 19 1.15 -17.45 7.19
CA GLY A 19 0.81 -17.63 8.61
C GLY A 19 -0.04 -16.43 9.08
N PRO A 20 -1.03 -16.63 9.99
CA PRO A 20 -1.82 -15.52 10.51
C PRO A 20 -0.86 -14.48 11.10
N ARG A 21 -0.80 -13.29 10.47
CA ARG A 21 0.01 -12.19 11.00
C ARG A 21 -0.42 -11.95 12.43
N PRO A 22 0.51 -11.83 13.41
CA PRO A 22 0.15 -11.55 14.78
C PRO A 22 -0.75 -10.30 14.79
N LYS A 23 -1.96 -10.42 15.32
CA LYS A 23 -2.86 -9.29 15.48
C LYS A 23 -2.19 -8.30 16.42
N VAL A 24 -1.81 -7.14 15.88
CA VAL A 24 -1.32 -6.04 16.70
C VAL A 24 -2.46 -5.62 17.62
N GLU A 25 -2.35 -5.86 18.91
CA GLU A 25 -3.42 -5.61 19.89
C GLU A 25 -3.88 -4.15 19.90
N ASN A 26 -3.01 -3.19 19.60
CA ASN A 26 -3.34 -1.77 19.59
C ASN A 26 -2.52 -0.99 18.54
N PRO A 27 -2.91 -1.02 17.24
CA PRO A 27 -2.17 -0.34 16.18
C PRO A 27 -2.08 1.18 16.39
N GLY A 28 -3.11 1.79 17.00
CA GLY A 28 -3.11 3.22 17.31
C GLY A 28 -2.09 3.61 18.38
N LYS A 29 -1.85 2.78 19.40
CA LYS A 29 -0.80 3.04 20.41
C LYS A 29 0.59 2.94 19.80
N LEU A 30 0.80 1.97 18.89
CA LEU A 30 2.07 1.81 18.20
C LEU A 30 2.37 3.01 17.31
N LEU A 31 1.39 3.42 16.50
CA LEU A 31 1.51 4.61 15.64
C LEU A 31 1.79 5.86 16.47
N LYS A 32 1.06 6.06 17.58
CA LYS A 32 1.28 7.19 18.50
C LYS A 32 2.70 7.19 19.07
N ARG A 33 3.26 6.04 19.42
CA ARG A 33 4.64 5.92 19.95
C ARG A 33 5.67 6.29 18.89
N ILE A 34 5.51 5.81 17.66
CA ILE A 34 6.41 6.14 16.55
C ILE A 34 6.32 7.64 16.22
N MET A 35 5.11 8.19 16.16
CA MET A 35 4.91 9.61 15.90
C MET A 35 5.47 10.49 17.02
N ALA A 36 5.36 10.06 18.27
CA ALA A 36 5.96 10.79 19.41
C ALA A 36 7.48 10.88 19.27
N GLU A 37 8.14 9.80 18.88
CA GLU A 37 9.60 9.78 18.64
C GLU A 37 9.99 10.74 17.52
N VAL A 38 9.24 10.76 16.42
CA VAL A 38 9.46 11.70 15.31
C VAL A 38 9.24 13.16 15.76
N PHE A 39 8.15 13.44 16.45
CA PHE A 39 7.84 14.81 16.90
C PHE A 39 8.81 15.32 17.96
N GLN A 40 9.31 14.44 18.83
CA GLN A 40 10.26 14.84 19.86
C GLN A 40 11.56 15.42 19.26
N HIS A 41 12.03 14.87 18.15
CA HIS A 41 13.30 15.25 17.54
C HIS A 41 13.17 16.16 16.32
N TYR A 42 12.03 16.11 15.60
CA TYR A 42 11.87 16.76 14.28
C TYR A 42 10.61 17.63 14.18
N LEU A 43 10.06 18.12 15.31
CA LEU A 43 8.83 18.93 15.31
C LEU A 43 8.84 20.08 14.29
N PRO A 44 9.89 20.94 14.19
CA PRO A 44 9.88 22.05 13.23
C PRO A 44 9.87 21.56 11.77
N HIS A 45 10.52 20.45 11.48
CA HIS A 45 10.51 19.84 10.15
C HIS A 45 9.12 19.30 9.80
N CYS A 46 8.43 18.66 10.76
CA CYS A 46 7.07 18.15 10.57
C CYS A 46 6.05 19.28 10.33
N ILE A 47 6.18 20.39 11.03
CA ILE A 47 5.34 21.58 10.80
C ILE A 47 5.59 22.12 9.38
N LEU A 48 6.85 22.25 8.96
CA LEU A 48 7.19 22.71 7.63
C LEU A 48 6.67 21.77 6.54
N VAL A 49 6.78 20.46 6.74
CA VAL A 49 6.20 19.42 5.87
C VAL A 49 4.69 19.61 5.75
N LEU A 50 3.98 19.82 6.86
CA LEU A 50 2.54 20.05 6.85
C LEU A 50 2.17 21.31 6.04
N ILE A 51 2.90 22.40 6.23
CA ILE A 51 2.71 23.64 5.46
C ILE A 51 2.93 23.37 3.96
N CYS A 52 4.00 22.66 3.60
CA CYS A 52 4.29 22.30 2.21
C CYS A 52 3.18 21.45 1.59
N ILE A 53 2.63 20.48 2.34
CA ILE A 53 1.50 19.64 1.89
C ILE A 53 0.26 20.51 1.65
N VAL A 54 -0.08 21.42 2.57
CA VAL A 54 -1.23 22.33 2.41
C VAL A 54 -1.06 23.22 1.18
N VAL A 55 0.11 23.84 1.00
CA VAL A 55 0.39 24.70 -0.16
C VAL A 55 0.28 23.92 -1.46
N SER A 56 0.86 22.73 -1.53
CA SER A 56 0.78 21.87 -2.72
C SER A 56 -0.66 21.43 -3.02
N ALA A 57 -1.42 21.05 -2.00
CA ALA A 57 -2.82 20.65 -2.16
C ALA A 57 -3.70 21.81 -2.64
N LEU A 58 -3.53 23.01 -2.07
CA LEU A 58 -4.26 24.20 -2.50
C LEU A 58 -3.89 24.61 -3.93
N ALA A 59 -2.61 24.52 -4.32
CA ALA A 59 -2.19 24.77 -5.69
C ALA A 59 -2.87 23.82 -6.70
N ASN A 60 -2.98 22.52 -6.36
CA ASN A 60 -3.68 21.55 -7.19
C ASN A 60 -5.19 21.85 -7.33
N VAL A 61 -5.84 22.26 -6.24
CA VAL A 61 -7.27 22.63 -6.26
C VAL A 61 -7.48 23.89 -7.10
N GLN A 62 -6.65 24.91 -6.93
CA GLN A 62 -6.72 26.14 -7.74
C GLN A 62 -6.54 25.87 -9.23
N ALA A 63 -5.70 24.92 -9.58
CA ALA A 63 -5.52 24.49 -10.96
C ALA A 63 -6.78 23.86 -11.57
N SER A 64 -7.49 23.06 -10.79
CA SER A 64 -8.77 22.48 -11.22
C SER A 64 -9.88 23.54 -11.36
N LEU A 65 -9.93 24.50 -10.44
CA LEU A 65 -10.89 25.62 -10.49
C LEU A 65 -10.59 26.56 -11.65
N PHE A 66 -9.32 26.73 -12.01
CA PHE A 66 -8.94 27.59 -13.12
C PHE A 66 -9.52 27.13 -14.47
N LEU A 67 -9.79 25.84 -14.64
CA LEU A 67 -10.41 25.34 -15.88
C LEU A 67 -11.81 25.96 -16.09
N GLN A 68 -12.58 26.12 -15.02
CA GLN A 68 -13.86 26.82 -15.08
C GLN A 68 -13.66 28.30 -15.44
N THR A 69 -12.81 29.01 -14.71
CA THR A 69 -12.48 30.42 -14.99
C THR A 69 -11.96 30.62 -16.42
N LEU A 70 -11.15 29.67 -16.92
CA LEU A 70 -10.63 29.72 -18.28
C LEU A 70 -11.74 29.65 -19.33
N ILE A 71 -12.73 28.77 -19.12
CA ILE A 71 -13.86 28.60 -20.05
C ILE A 71 -14.82 29.80 -19.95
N ASP A 72 -15.26 30.10 -18.73
CA ASP A 72 -16.35 31.05 -18.52
C ASP A 72 -15.90 32.52 -18.72
N ASP A 73 -14.71 32.90 -18.23
CA ASP A 73 -14.26 34.28 -18.20
C ASP A 73 -13.37 34.68 -19.41
N TYR A 74 -12.75 33.66 -20.07
CA TYR A 74 -11.84 33.93 -21.18
C TYR A 74 -12.32 33.36 -22.51
N ILE A 75 -12.59 32.06 -22.60
CA ILE A 75 -12.91 31.42 -23.88
C ILE A 75 -14.29 31.87 -24.41
N ILE A 76 -15.35 31.80 -23.61
CA ILE A 76 -16.70 32.17 -24.03
C ILE A 76 -16.79 33.64 -24.47
N PRO A 77 -16.28 34.64 -23.71
CA PRO A 77 -16.30 36.02 -24.16
C PRO A 77 -15.47 36.26 -25.42
N MET A 78 -14.32 35.56 -25.57
CA MET A 78 -13.46 35.71 -26.76
C MET A 78 -14.14 35.19 -28.05
N THR A 79 -14.96 34.16 -27.97
CA THR A 79 -15.70 33.64 -29.14
C THR A 79 -16.82 34.57 -29.61
N GLN A 80 -17.24 35.51 -28.75
CA GLN A 80 -18.31 36.47 -29.07
C GLN A 80 -17.78 37.82 -29.60
N GLN A 81 -16.46 38.04 -29.56
CA GLN A 81 -15.82 39.27 -30.03
C GLN A 81 -15.30 39.10 -31.45
N GLN A 82 -15.48 40.13 -32.29
CA GLN A 82 -14.96 40.13 -33.67
C GLN A 82 -13.43 40.27 -33.76
N ASP A 83 -12.81 40.92 -32.74
CA ASP A 83 -11.33 41.05 -32.60
C ASP A 83 -10.92 40.66 -31.18
N PRO A 84 -10.65 39.37 -30.91
CA PRO A 84 -10.31 38.90 -29.54
C PRO A 84 -8.87 39.28 -29.18
N SER A 85 -8.70 39.96 -28.05
CA SER A 85 -7.37 40.21 -27.47
C SER A 85 -6.93 39.05 -26.62
N PHE A 86 -5.78 38.46 -26.94
CA PHE A 86 -5.20 37.33 -26.16
C PHE A 86 -4.43 37.75 -24.92
N ALA A 87 -4.20 39.04 -24.69
CA ALA A 87 -3.42 39.54 -23.58
C ALA A 87 -3.99 39.17 -22.19
N PRO A 88 -5.31 39.27 -21.93
CA PRO A 88 -5.90 38.85 -20.65
C PRO A 88 -5.72 37.35 -20.39
N LEU A 89 -5.88 36.53 -21.42
CA LEU A 89 -5.69 35.06 -21.34
C LEU A 89 -4.25 34.72 -21.00
N ALA A 90 -3.27 35.35 -21.66
CA ALA A 90 -1.85 35.16 -21.38
C ALA A 90 -1.52 35.51 -19.91
N GLY A 91 -2.06 36.63 -19.40
CA GLY A 91 -1.90 37.01 -18.00
C GLY A 91 -2.46 36.01 -17.01
N ALA A 92 -3.64 35.45 -17.31
CA ALA A 92 -4.25 34.41 -16.48
C ALA A 92 -3.42 33.10 -16.48
N LEU A 93 -2.93 32.65 -17.64
CA LEU A 93 -2.06 31.51 -17.77
C LEU A 93 -0.74 31.67 -17.00
N VAL A 94 -0.11 32.84 -17.06
CA VAL A 94 1.10 33.15 -16.30
C VAL A 94 0.82 33.05 -14.79
N ARG A 95 -0.30 33.63 -14.32
CA ARG A 95 -0.69 33.57 -12.90
C ARG A 95 -0.83 32.13 -12.42
N VAL A 96 -1.55 31.29 -13.16
CA VAL A 96 -1.74 29.89 -12.79
C VAL A 96 -0.44 29.11 -12.91
N GLY A 97 0.39 29.40 -13.91
CA GLY A 97 1.74 28.86 -14.03
C GLY A 97 2.59 29.14 -12.79
N CYS A 98 2.56 30.37 -12.26
CA CYS A 98 3.24 30.71 -11.00
C CYS A 98 2.70 29.90 -9.80
N ILE A 99 1.38 29.71 -9.70
CA ILE A 99 0.78 28.89 -8.62
C ILE A 99 1.27 27.44 -8.72
N TYR A 100 1.32 26.87 -9.92
CA TYR A 100 1.85 25.52 -10.14
C TYR A 100 3.32 25.40 -9.74
N VAL A 101 4.14 26.38 -10.13
CA VAL A 101 5.57 26.40 -9.76
C VAL A 101 5.72 26.41 -8.25
N VAL A 102 4.95 27.22 -7.52
CA VAL A 102 4.95 27.23 -6.05
C VAL A 102 4.51 25.87 -5.49
N GLY A 103 3.46 25.26 -6.04
CA GLY A 103 3.00 23.93 -5.64
C GLY A 103 4.07 22.84 -5.85
N ILE A 104 4.76 22.85 -6.99
CA ILE A 104 5.84 21.90 -7.31
C ILE A 104 7.04 22.11 -6.37
N LEU A 105 7.43 23.35 -6.11
CA LEU A 105 8.52 23.67 -5.17
C LEU A 105 8.17 23.22 -3.75
N ALA A 106 6.92 23.41 -3.32
CA ALA A 106 6.45 22.92 -2.03
C ALA A 106 6.48 21.38 -1.96
N ALA A 107 6.04 20.69 -3.00
CA ALA A 107 6.09 19.22 -3.07
C ALA A 107 7.54 18.68 -3.06
N TRP A 108 8.43 19.33 -3.79
CA TRP A 108 9.86 19.00 -3.79
C TRP A 108 10.50 19.20 -2.42
N LEU A 109 10.21 20.34 -1.77
CA LEU A 109 10.73 20.68 -0.44
C LEU A 109 10.22 19.68 0.61
N ASN A 110 8.92 19.34 0.56
CA ASN A 110 8.32 18.29 1.39
C ASN A 110 9.09 16.96 1.26
N ALA A 111 9.30 16.49 0.03
CA ALA A 111 10.03 15.24 -0.23
C ALA A 111 11.47 15.32 0.33
N ARG A 112 12.15 16.45 0.16
CA ARG A 112 13.52 16.65 0.64
C ARG A 112 13.63 16.64 2.16
N ILE A 113 12.69 17.29 2.84
CA ILE A 113 12.64 17.33 4.32
C ILE A 113 12.31 15.92 4.86
N MET A 114 11.34 15.23 4.24
CA MET A 114 10.96 13.90 4.69
C MET A 114 12.09 12.87 4.60
N VAL A 115 12.99 12.99 3.63
CA VAL A 115 14.20 12.15 3.59
C VAL A 115 15.04 12.35 4.85
N ASN A 116 15.30 13.60 5.25
CA ASN A 116 16.11 13.89 6.43
C ASN A 116 15.45 13.41 7.73
N VAL A 117 14.14 13.66 7.89
CA VAL A 117 13.35 13.21 9.04
C VAL A 117 13.34 11.68 9.14
N THR A 118 13.06 11.01 8.02
CA THR A 118 13.00 9.54 7.98
C THR A 118 14.34 8.92 8.28
N GLN A 119 15.41 9.34 7.60
CA GLN A 119 16.74 8.76 7.81
C GLN A 119 17.29 9.03 9.21
N GLY A 120 17.03 10.22 9.74
CA GLY A 120 17.42 10.54 11.11
C GLY A 120 16.69 9.69 12.16
N THR A 121 15.36 9.52 12.00
CA THR A 121 14.55 8.64 12.86
C THR A 121 15.02 7.19 12.79
N LEU A 122 15.27 6.67 11.58
CA LEU A 122 15.75 5.30 11.39
C LEU A 122 17.14 5.08 11.97
N ARG A 123 18.04 6.08 11.85
CA ARG A 123 19.35 6.01 12.51
C ARG A 123 19.21 5.83 14.03
N ASN A 124 18.37 6.65 14.65
CA ASN A 124 18.13 6.57 16.10
C ASN A 124 17.50 5.23 16.49
N LEU A 125 16.53 4.75 15.71
CA LEU A 125 15.88 3.45 15.94
C LEU A 125 16.88 2.30 15.84
N ARG A 126 17.75 2.29 14.83
CA ARG A 126 18.81 1.26 14.70
C ARG A 126 19.77 1.26 15.86
N ILE A 127 20.14 2.43 16.38
CA ILE A 127 20.99 2.55 17.58
C ILE A 127 20.26 1.95 18.79
N GLN A 128 18.97 2.30 19.00
CA GLN A 128 18.18 1.77 20.10
C GLN A 128 18.03 0.24 20.01
N LEU A 129 17.73 -0.28 18.81
CA LEU A 129 17.63 -1.72 18.56
C LEU A 129 18.94 -2.43 18.87
N PHE A 130 20.07 -1.90 18.39
CA PHE A 130 21.38 -2.49 18.63
C PHE A 130 21.75 -2.47 20.13
N THR A 131 21.57 -1.34 20.80
CA THR A 131 21.81 -1.21 22.24
C THR A 131 20.93 -2.19 23.04
N HIS A 132 19.66 -2.36 22.63
CA HIS A 132 18.78 -3.33 23.28
C HIS A 132 19.26 -4.77 23.02
N MET A 133 19.66 -5.10 21.82
CA MET A 133 20.18 -6.42 21.45
C MET A 133 21.40 -6.77 22.31
N GLU A 134 22.35 -5.84 22.49
CA GLU A 134 23.55 -6.05 23.34
C GLU A 134 23.19 -6.25 24.83
N SER A 135 22.03 -5.77 25.29
CA SER A 135 21.57 -5.95 26.66
C SER A 135 20.84 -7.28 26.91
N LEU A 136 20.55 -8.07 25.85
CA LEU A 136 19.83 -9.33 25.99
C LEU A 136 20.74 -10.46 26.52
N PRO A 137 20.21 -11.39 27.31
CA PRO A 137 20.98 -12.53 27.80
C PRO A 137 21.29 -13.51 26.66
N ILE A 138 22.39 -14.27 26.79
CA ILE A 138 22.84 -15.25 25.78
C ILE A 138 21.73 -16.27 25.48
N SER A 139 20.96 -16.68 26.48
CA SER A 139 19.83 -17.60 26.32
C SER A 139 18.76 -17.13 25.30
N TYR A 140 18.66 -15.84 25.07
CA TYR A 140 17.78 -15.30 24.04
C TYR A 140 18.25 -15.71 22.63
N PHE A 141 19.55 -15.62 22.39
CA PHE A 141 20.16 -15.98 21.09
C PHE A 141 20.16 -17.51 20.84
N ASP A 142 20.19 -18.30 21.90
CA ASP A 142 20.10 -19.76 21.82
C ASP A 142 18.68 -20.22 21.45
N THR A 143 17.66 -19.43 21.81
CA THR A 143 16.24 -19.78 21.62
C THR A 143 15.59 -19.15 20.38
N HIS A 144 16.22 -18.10 19.83
CA HIS A 144 15.68 -17.37 18.65
C HIS A 144 16.62 -17.54 17.44
N PRO A 145 16.08 -17.89 16.26
CA PRO A 145 16.88 -17.98 15.05
C PRO A 145 17.52 -16.64 14.68
N HIS A 146 18.81 -16.65 14.39
CA HIS A 146 19.55 -15.44 13.99
C HIS A 146 18.92 -14.74 12.77
N GLY A 147 18.29 -15.52 11.86
CA GLY A 147 17.57 -15.00 10.71
C GLY A 147 16.35 -14.13 11.08
N ASP A 148 15.64 -14.47 12.15
CA ASP A 148 14.49 -13.69 12.63
C ASP A 148 14.94 -12.38 13.25
N ILE A 149 16.02 -12.40 14.05
CA ILE A 149 16.65 -11.19 14.62
C ILE A 149 17.12 -10.28 13.48
N MET A 150 17.82 -10.82 12.48
CA MET A 150 18.27 -10.05 11.32
C MET A 150 17.13 -9.49 10.48
N SER A 151 16.00 -10.20 10.40
CA SER A 151 14.80 -9.72 9.71
C SER A 151 14.23 -8.44 10.31
N VAL A 152 14.33 -8.25 11.64
CA VAL A 152 13.94 -6.99 12.30
C VAL A 152 14.79 -5.83 11.81
N TYR A 153 16.11 -6.01 11.70
CA TYR A 153 17.04 -4.96 11.25
C TYR A 153 16.90 -4.61 9.77
N THR A 154 16.49 -5.57 8.95
CA THR A 154 16.37 -5.39 7.50
C THR A 154 14.92 -5.08 7.09
N ASN A 155 14.01 -6.04 7.24
CA ASN A 155 12.65 -5.95 6.71
C ASN A 155 11.76 -5.01 7.51
N ASP A 156 11.80 -5.08 8.85
CA ASP A 156 10.90 -4.27 9.68
C ASP A 156 11.35 -2.80 9.68
N VAL A 157 12.66 -2.54 9.74
CA VAL A 157 13.21 -1.18 9.62
C VAL A 157 12.92 -0.59 8.24
N ASP A 158 12.97 -1.37 7.15
CA ASP A 158 12.61 -0.90 5.81
C ASP A 158 11.12 -0.63 5.67
N THR A 159 10.27 -1.45 6.28
CA THR A 159 8.82 -1.22 6.36
C THR A 159 8.51 0.09 7.11
N LEU A 160 9.20 0.37 8.22
CA LEU A 160 9.08 1.64 8.94
C LEU A 160 9.58 2.81 8.09
N ARG A 161 10.65 2.64 7.32
CA ARG A 161 11.13 3.64 6.36
C ARG A 161 10.04 4.01 5.36
N GLN A 162 9.41 3.01 4.74
CA GLN A 162 8.33 3.23 3.77
C GLN A 162 7.10 3.90 4.42
N MET A 163 6.75 3.49 5.63
CA MET A 163 5.65 4.09 6.37
C MET A 163 5.91 5.57 6.67
N LEU A 164 7.09 5.92 7.17
CA LEU A 164 7.44 7.30 7.53
C LEU A 164 7.62 8.18 6.30
N SER A 165 8.34 7.68 5.27
CA SER A 165 8.68 8.51 4.10
C SER A 165 7.53 8.68 3.09
N GLN A 166 6.59 7.75 3.03
CA GLN A 166 5.54 7.74 2.01
C GLN A 166 4.13 7.66 2.61
N SER A 167 3.83 6.63 3.42
CA SER A 167 2.45 6.35 3.82
C SER A 167 1.84 7.45 4.67
N ILE A 168 2.58 7.96 5.67
CA ILE A 168 2.09 9.03 6.56
C ILE A 168 1.91 10.36 5.81
N PRO A 169 2.91 10.88 5.07
CA PRO A 169 2.73 12.09 4.26
C PRO A 169 1.60 11.97 3.24
N GLN A 170 1.46 10.80 2.59
CA GLN A 170 0.39 10.54 1.63
C GLN A 170 -0.99 10.57 2.28
N LEU A 171 -1.16 9.97 3.47
CA LEU A 171 -2.42 10.03 4.22
C LEU A 171 -2.82 11.47 4.55
N VAL A 172 -1.87 12.27 5.05
CA VAL A 172 -2.10 13.69 5.37
C VAL A 172 -2.45 14.47 4.12
N SER A 173 -1.69 14.29 3.04
CA SER A 173 -1.94 14.94 1.75
C SER A 173 -3.33 14.58 1.20
N SER A 174 -3.69 13.31 1.21
CA SER A 174 -5.01 12.84 0.75
C SER A 174 -6.14 13.42 1.57
N ALA A 175 -6.00 13.46 2.90
CA ALA A 175 -7.03 14.04 3.77
C ALA A 175 -7.23 15.54 3.47
N ILE A 176 -6.15 16.31 3.34
CA ILE A 176 -6.22 17.73 3.00
C ILE A 176 -6.84 17.93 1.61
N THR A 177 -6.42 17.13 0.63
CA THR A 177 -6.96 17.21 -0.74
C THR A 177 -8.48 16.90 -0.75
N ILE A 178 -8.94 15.85 -0.06
CA ILE A 178 -10.36 15.50 0.01
C ILE A 178 -11.16 16.65 0.62
N VAL A 179 -10.69 17.21 1.75
CA VAL A 179 -11.37 18.32 2.42
C VAL A 179 -11.41 19.56 1.51
N SER A 180 -10.30 19.90 0.86
CA SER A 180 -10.19 21.07 -0.02
C SER A 180 -11.07 20.93 -1.26
N VAL A 181 -11.07 19.75 -1.90
CA VAL A 181 -11.93 19.48 -3.07
C VAL A 181 -13.40 19.51 -2.67
N PHE A 182 -13.77 18.87 -1.56
CA PHE A 182 -15.14 18.89 -1.07
C PHE A 182 -15.63 20.30 -0.78
N ALA A 183 -14.83 21.12 -0.09
CA ALA A 183 -15.14 22.52 0.18
C ALA A 183 -15.33 23.31 -1.13
N SER A 184 -14.42 23.15 -2.10
CA SER A 184 -14.52 23.80 -3.41
C SER A 184 -15.77 23.38 -4.17
N MET A 185 -16.14 22.10 -4.17
CA MET A 185 -17.36 21.61 -4.81
C MET A 185 -18.62 22.21 -4.18
N CYS A 186 -18.68 22.32 -2.85
CA CYS A 186 -19.81 22.96 -2.15
C CYS A 186 -19.93 24.44 -2.51
N MET A 187 -18.79 25.15 -2.69
CA MET A 187 -18.79 26.56 -3.08
C MET A 187 -19.21 26.78 -4.53
N LEU A 188 -18.85 25.87 -5.44
CA LEU A 188 -19.22 25.97 -6.84
C LEU A 188 -20.70 25.62 -7.08
N SER A 189 -21.14 24.48 -6.59
CA SER A 189 -22.52 24.01 -6.76
C SER A 189 -22.87 22.94 -5.75
N TRP A 190 -23.72 23.27 -4.78
CA TRP A 190 -24.19 22.31 -3.78
C TRP A 190 -25.01 21.16 -4.38
N GLN A 191 -25.72 21.42 -5.50
CA GLN A 191 -26.55 20.42 -6.19
C GLN A 191 -25.67 19.33 -6.82
N LEU A 192 -24.60 19.71 -7.54
CA LEU A 192 -23.65 18.77 -8.12
C LEU A 192 -22.87 18.03 -7.03
N THR A 193 -22.59 18.68 -5.90
CA THR A 193 -21.95 18.02 -4.75
C THR A 193 -22.79 16.87 -4.21
N ILE A 194 -24.10 17.05 -4.07
CA ILE A 194 -25.02 15.98 -3.63
C ILE A 194 -25.00 14.81 -4.62
N VAL A 195 -25.09 15.09 -5.93
CA VAL A 195 -25.04 14.04 -6.96
C VAL A 195 -23.72 13.26 -6.89
N THR A 196 -22.60 13.98 -6.77
CA THR A 196 -21.27 13.35 -6.65
C THR A 196 -21.16 12.50 -5.39
N MET A 197 -21.64 12.98 -4.25
CA MET A 197 -21.62 12.22 -3.00
C MET A 197 -22.48 10.95 -3.08
N LEU A 198 -23.63 11.02 -3.75
CA LEU A 198 -24.50 9.86 -4.00
C LEU A 198 -23.78 8.82 -4.88
N MET A 199 -23.10 9.27 -5.94
CA MET A 199 -22.31 8.40 -6.81
C MET A 199 -21.14 7.75 -6.08
N VAL A 200 -20.41 8.51 -5.24
CA VAL A 200 -19.33 7.98 -4.40
C VAL A 200 -19.87 6.94 -3.40
N ALA A 201 -21.01 7.21 -2.75
CA ALA A 201 -21.63 6.27 -1.84
C ALA A 201 -22.04 4.97 -2.56
N LEU A 202 -22.64 5.08 -3.75
CA LEU A 202 -22.99 3.94 -4.59
C LEU A 202 -21.74 3.13 -4.99
N MET A 203 -20.68 3.80 -5.43
CA MET A 203 -19.40 3.18 -5.77
C MET A 203 -18.80 2.41 -4.59
N LEU A 204 -18.78 3.01 -3.39
CA LEU A 204 -18.28 2.37 -2.18
C LEU A 204 -19.14 1.16 -1.79
N PHE A 205 -20.46 1.26 -1.91
CA PHE A 205 -21.37 0.16 -1.64
C PHE A 205 -21.13 -1.02 -2.60
N CYS A 206 -21.06 -0.75 -3.90
CA CYS A 206 -20.76 -1.77 -4.92
C CYS A 206 -19.38 -2.41 -4.68
N SER A 207 -18.35 -1.59 -4.46
CA SER A 207 -17.00 -2.05 -4.19
C SER A 207 -16.94 -2.95 -2.96
N LYS A 208 -17.61 -2.55 -1.86
CA LYS A 208 -17.68 -3.37 -0.64
C LYS A 208 -18.35 -4.73 -0.91
N LYS A 209 -19.44 -4.76 -1.66
CA LYS A 209 -20.16 -6.00 -1.99
C LYS A 209 -19.32 -6.92 -2.86
N ILE A 210 -18.65 -6.37 -3.88
CA ILE A 210 -17.74 -7.13 -4.77
C ILE A 210 -16.57 -7.68 -3.97
N THR A 211 -15.90 -6.87 -3.15
CA THR A 211 -14.74 -7.29 -2.34
C THR A 211 -15.11 -8.41 -1.35
N GLN A 212 -16.28 -8.32 -0.70
CA GLN A 212 -16.74 -9.36 0.22
C GLN A 212 -17.00 -10.69 -0.50
N GLN A 213 -17.54 -10.64 -1.70
CA GLN A 213 -17.80 -11.83 -2.50
C GLN A 213 -16.52 -12.43 -3.08
N SER A 214 -15.64 -11.59 -3.63
CA SER A 214 -14.33 -12.00 -4.14
C SER A 214 -13.45 -12.61 -3.06
N GLY A 215 -13.49 -12.09 -1.84
CA GLY A 215 -12.73 -12.63 -0.71
C GLY A 215 -13.07 -14.09 -0.40
N LYS A 216 -14.33 -14.49 -0.51
CA LYS A 216 -14.74 -15.89 -0.32
C LYS A 216 -14.15 -16.80 -1.39
N TYR A 217 -14.20 -16.38 -2.65
CA TYR A 217 -13.64 -17.15 -3.76
C TYR A 217 -12.10 -17.22 -3.69
N PHE A 218 -11.44 -16.14 -3.29
CA PHE A 218 -10.00 -16.11 -3.10
C PHE A 218 -9.55 -17.11 -2.02
N ILE A 219 -10.24 -17.19 -0.88
CA ILE A 219 -9.94 -18.14 0.19
C ILE A 219 -10.14 -19.58 -0.32
N ALA A 220 -11.20 -19.85 -1.10
CA ALA A 220 -11.43 -21.17 -1.68
C ALA A 220 -10.30 -21.54 -2.67
N GLN A 221 -9.91 -20.63 -3.55
CA GLN A 221 -8.79 -20.83 -4.48
C GLN A 221 -7.48 -21.10 -3.75
N GLN A 222 -7.14 -20.34 -2.70
CA GLN A 222 -5.91 -20.56 -1.93
C GLN A 222 -5.90 -21.92 -1.22
N ARG A 223 -7.04 -22.35 -0.70
CA ARG A 223 -7.19 -23.68 -0.10
C ARG A 223 -6.96 -24.78 -1.13
N ASP A 224 -7.56 -24.66 -2.32
CA ASP A 224 -7.45 -25.70 -3.34
C ASP A 224 -6.06 -25.69 -4.01
N LEU A 225 -5.42 -24.52 -4.15
CA LEU A 225 -4.01 -24.40 -4.52
C LEU A 225 -3.09 -25.10 -3.50
N GLY A 226 -3.37 -24.92 -2.20
CA GLY A 226 -2.64 -25.63 -1.14
C GLY A 226 -2.74 -27.14 -1.26
N LYS A 227 -3.92 -27.68 -1.62
CA LYS A 227 -4.11 -29.13 -1.86
C LYS A 227 -3.34 -29.62 -3.07
N VAL A 228 -3.34 -28.87 -4.17
CA VAL A 228 -2.55 -29.21 -5.36
C VAL A 228 -1.07 -29.25 -5.04
N ASN A 229 -0.55 -28.23 -4.34
CA ASN A 229 0.86 -28.16 -3.95
C ASN A 229 1.23 -29.31 -2.99
N GLY A 230 0.40 -29.60 -1.98
CA GLY A 230 0.63 -30.73 -1.07
C GLY A 230 0.64 -32.08 -1.80
N TYR A 231 -0.26 -32.27 -2.77
CA TYR A 231 -0.27 -33.48 -3.59
C TYR A 231 0.99 -33.61 -4.47
N ILE A 232 1.47 -32.50 -5.05
CA ILE A 232 2.72 -32.51 -5.81
C ILE A 232 3.90 -32.90 -4.89
N GLU A 233 3.98 -32.31 -3.69
CA GLU A 233 5.03 -32.62 -2.71
C GLU A 233 4.99 -34.10 -2.30
N GLU A 234 3.81 -34.65 -1.97
CA GLU A 234 3.60 -36.04 -1.66
C GLU A 234 4.04 -36.97 -2.79
N MET A 235 3.67 -36.67 -4.04
CA MET A 235 4.06 -37.46 -5.21
C MET A 235 5.56 -37.37 -5.51
N MET A 236 6.18 -36.20 -5.26
CA MET A 236 7.64 -36.02 -5.41
C MET A 236 8.39 -36.87 -4.35
N GLU A 237 7.98 -36.84 -3.09
CA GLU A 237 8.59 -37.64 -2.03
C GLU A 237 8.37 -39.13 -2.26
N GLY A 238 7.16 -39.50 -2.67
CA GLY A 238 6.75 -40.89 -2.96
C GLY A 238 7.13 -41.39 -4.34
N GLN A 239 7.87 -40.63 -5.17
CA GLN A 239 8.12 -40.97 -6.59
C GLN A 239 8.68 -42.39 -6.82
N LYS A 240 9.58 -42.83 -5.94
CA LYS A 240 10.14 -44.19 -6.04
C LYS A 240 9.06 -45.27 -5.88
N VAL A 241 8.12 -45.05 -4.96
CA VAL A 241 7.01 -45.99 -4.71
C VAL A 241 6.04 -46.00 -5.89
N VAL A 242 5.67 -44.82 -6.40
CA VAL A 242 4.81 -44.67 -7.60
C VAL A 242 5.41 -45.44 -8.78
N LYS A 243 6.71 -45.33 -9.01
CA LYS A 243 7.42 -46.02 -10.09
C LYS A 243 7.49 -47.54 -9.91
N VAL A 244 7.81 -48.02 -8.71
CA VAL A 244 7.92 -49.46 -8.42
C VAL A 244 6.57 -50.17 -8.58
N PHE A 245 5.49 -49.53 -8.20
CA PHE A 245 4.13 -50.11 -8.31
C PHE A 245 3.41 -49.74 -9.60
N THR A 246 4.05 -49.02 -10.53
CA THR A 246 3.46 -48.62 -11.83
C THR A 246 2.15 -47.82 -11.67
N HIS A 247 2.09 -46.95 -10.63
CA HIS A 247 0.89 -46.20 -10.27
C HIS A 247 0.84 -44.76 -10.86
N GLU A 248 1.61 -44.49 -11.93
CA GLU A 248 1.69 -43.14 -12.54
C GLU A 248 0.33 -42.68 -13.04
N GLN A 249 -0.45 -43.58 -13.64
CA GLN A 249 -1.76 -43.23 -14.17
C GLN A 249 -2.72 -42.81 -13.05
N LYS A 250 -2.70 -43.54 -11.94
CA LYS A 250 -3.54 -43.22 -10.77
C LYS A 250 -3.11 -41.91 -10.10
N ALA A 251 -1.80 -41.62 -10.04
CA ALA A 251 -1.28 -40.36 -9.57
C ALA A 251 -1.71 -39.22 -10.47
N LEU A 252 -1.69 -39.41 -11.79
CA LEU A 252 -2.14 -38.40 -12.75
C LEU A 252 -3.65 -38.13 -12.64
N GLU A 253 -4.47 -39.13 -12.42
CA GLU A 253 -5.92 -38.98 -12.21
C GLU A 253 -6.20 -38.14 -10.94
N GLY A 254 -5.53 -38.45 -9.83
CA GLY A 254 -5.64 -37.69 -8.59
C GLY A 254 -5.22 -36.22 -8.76
N PHE A 255 -4.14 -35.99 -9.50
CA PHE A 255 -3.71 -34.65 -9.83
C PHE A 255 -4.75 -33.91 -10.68
N ARG A 256 -5.30 -34.51 -11.71
CA ARG A 256 -6.33 -33.93 -12.58
C ARG A 256 -7.56 -33.53 -11.76
N GLU A 257 -8.04 -34.36 -10.87
CA GLU A 257 -9.20 -34.05 -10.02
C GLU A 257 -8.96 -32.80 -9.16
N LEU A 258 -7.78 -32.71 -8.51
CA LEU A 258 -7.43 -31.56 -7.68
C LEU A 258 -7.24 -30.30 -8.52
N ASN A 259 -6.64 -30.42 -9.70
CA ASN A 259 -6.39 -29.31 -10.60
C ASN A 259 -7.70 -28.78 -11.25
N ASP A 260 -8.67 -29.64 -11.53
CA ASP A 260 -9.99 -29.22 -11.98
C ASP A 260 -10.75 -28.47 -10.89
N LYS A 261 -10.68 -28.94 -9.64
CA LYS A 261 -11.23 -28.20 -8.49
C LYS A 261 -10.59 -26.82 -8.33
N LEU A 262 -9.26 -26.72 -8.48
CA LEU A 262 -8.54 -25.45 -8.45
C LEU A 262 -8.99 -24.54 -9.61
N LYS A 263 -9.11 -25.06 -10.82
CA LYS A 263 -9.62 -24.31 -11.99
C LYS A 263 -11.01 -23.73 -11.71
N ASP A 264 -11.91 -24.52 -11.13
CA ASP A 264 -13.29 -24.08 -10.88
C ASP A 264 -13.37 -23.06 -9.74
N SER A 265 -12.52 -23.13 -8.71
CA SER A 265 -12.41 -22.10 -7.67
C SER A 265 -11.68 -20.85 -8.14
N ALA A 266 -10.78 -20.94 -9.15
CA ALA A 266 -10.04 -19.81 -9.71
C ALA A 266 -10.86 -18.96 -10.70
N LYS A 267 -11.78 -19.56 -11.46
CA LYS A 267 -12.63 -18.85 -12.45
C LYS A 267 -13.35 -17.62 -11.87
N PRO A 268 -14.08 -17.69 -10.75
CA PRO A 268 -14.77 -16.53 -10.20
C PRO A 268 -13.82 -15.42 -9.78
N VAL A 269 -12.61 -15.77 -9.31
CA VAL A 269 -11.57 -14.79 -8.93
C VAL A 269 -11.06 -14.06 -10.17
N SER A 270 -10.80 -14.77 -11.27
CA SER A 270 -10.36 -14.16 -12.54
C SER A 270 -11.41 -13.22 -13.12
N TYR A 271 -12.69 -13.58 -13.09
CA TYR A 271 -13.76 -12.69 -13.54
C TYR A 271 -13.87 -11.41 -12.71
N THR A 272 -13.68 -11.47 -11.40
CA THR A 272 -13.69 -10.27 -10.55
C THR A 272 -12.48 -9.36 -10.78
N HIS A 273 -11.33 -9.91 -11.13
CA HIS A 273 -10.14 -9.11 -11.51
C HIS A 273 -10.27 -8.43 -12.88
N LEU A 274 -10.98 -9.05 -13.83
CA LEU A 274 -11.22 -8.45 -15.15
C LEU A 274 -12.30 -7.36 -15.14
N THR A 275 -13.17 -7.35 -14.14
CA THR A 275 -14.26 -6.38 -14.01
C THR A 275 -13.96 -5.21 -13.06
N LEU A 276 -12.82 -5.24 -12.37
CA LEU A 276 -12.32 -4.12 -11.56
C LEU A 276 -11.23 -3.39 -12.37
N PRO A 277 -11.43 -2.07 -12.65
CA PRO A 277 -10.43 -1.25 -13.31
C PRO A 277 -9.18 -1.04 -12.46
#